data_8cd02f31ca74ac591cc48bec5bb662bd
#
_entry.id   8cd02f31ca74ac591cc48bec5bb662bd
#
_cell.length_a   1.000
_cell.length_b   1.000
_cell.length_c   1.000
_cell.angle_alpha   90.00
_cell.angle_beta   90.00
_cell.angle_gamma   90.00
#
_symmetry.space_group_name_H-M   'P 1'
#
loop_
_entity.id
_entity.type
_entity.pdbx_description
1 polymer ?
#
loop_
_entity_poly.entity_id
_entity_poly.type
_entity_poly.pdbx_seq_one_letter_code
_entity_poly.pdbx_strand_id
1 'polypeptide(L)'
;MDIKEIKEYLGADWQAVQDSMKNVLNSDISLLNSTNASILSNSGKQLRPLLALMMARACSGMPASEATVRYAAAGELLHNATLLHDDVADESDQRRGKPTIYSLMGPAVSVLVGDYWLVKAMELILGACESDTKVIKIFSKTLSDLAEGEMLQLQKAQSGDTDEQDYIRIIYNKTASLFEAACVSAAVSVEASEAYMAAARDYAVSLGLAFQIKDDILDYAGTASVGKPLG
;
A
#
# COMPACT_ATOMS: atom_id res chain seq x y z
N MET A 1 -21.46 4.99 -5.23
CA MET A 1 -20.47 4.32 -6.12
C MET A 1 -19.70 3.33 -5.27
N ASP A 2 -19.80 2.05 -5.60
CA ASP A 2 -19.01 1.00 -4.91
C ASP A 2 -17.63 0.82 -5.59
N ILE A 3 -16.79 -0.06 -5.02
CA ILE A 3 -15.43 -0.29 -5.56
C ILE A 3 -15.46 -0.86 -6.99
N LYS A 4 -16.48 -1.67 -7.32
CA LYS A 4 -16.62 -2.25 -8.66
C LYS A 4 -16.95 -1.16 -9.68
N GLU A 5 -17.89 -0.29 -9.36
CA GLU A 5 -18.24 0.86 -10.18
C GLU A 5 -17.06 1.82 -10.40
N ILE A 6 -16.21 2.02 -9.36
CA ILE A 6 -14.97 2.83 -9.48
C ILE A 6 -14.00 2.17 -10.47
N LYS A 7 -13.77 0.84 -10.36
CA LYS A 7 -12.90 0.11 -11.29
C LYS A 7 -13.41 0.15 -12.72
N GLU A 8 -14.72 0.02 -12.91
CA GLU A 8 -15.39 0.16 -14.22
C GLU A 8 -15.22 1.58 -14.78
N TYR A 9 -15.41 2.61 -13.95
CA TYR A 9 -15.18 4.01 -14.34
C TYR A 9 -13.73 4.31 -14.75
N LEU A 10 -12.76 3.73 -14.04
CA LEU A 10 -11.34 3.87 -14.36
C LEU A 10 -10.95 3.10 -15.63
N GLY A 11 -11.63 1.99 -15.94
CA GLY A 11 -11.50 1.26 -17.19
C GLY A 11 -10.06 0.90 -17.56
N ALA A 12 -9.57 1.49 -18.65
CA ALA A 12 -8.23 1.23 -19.20
C ALA A 12 -7.10 1.61 -18.21
N ASP A 13 -7.25 2.68 -17.42
CA ASP A 13 -6.24 3.09 -16.44
C ASP A 13 -6.09 2.03 -15.34
N TRP A 14 -7.22 1.46 -14.89
CA TRP A 14 -7.20 0.36 -13.93
C TRP A 14 -6.48 -0.87 -14.49
N GLN A 15 -6.80 -1.25 -15.74
CA GLN A 15 -6.14 -2.38 -16.39
C GLN A 15 -4.64 -2.14 -16.56
N ALA A 16 -4.23 -0.93 -16.95
CA ALA A 16 -2.81 -0.58 -17.09
C ALA A 16 -2.03 -0.76 -15.76
N VAL A 17 -2.62 -0.42 -14.61
CA VAL A 17 -2.00 -0.68 -13.31
C VAL A 17 -1.85 -2.18 -13.04
N GLN A 18 -2.89 -3.00 -13.34
CA GLN A 18 -2.80 -4.46 -13.15
C GLN A 18 -1.71 -5.07 -14.05
N ASP A 19 -1.60 -4.62 -15.28
CA ASP A 19 -0.60 -5.09 -16.23
C ASP A 19 0.82 -4.62 -15.82
N SER A 20 0.96 -3.39 -15.33
CA SER A 20 2.23 -2.87 -14.81
C SER A 20 2.75 -3.71 -13.64
N MET A 21 1.88 -4.04 -12.66
CA MET A 21 2.26 -4.92 -11.55
C MET A 21 2.68 -6.31 -12.02
N LYS A 22 1.92 -6.94 -12.92
CA LYS A 22 2.25 -8.27 -13.45
C LYS A 22 3.59 -8.26 -14.21
N ASN A 23 3.80 -7.26 -15.05
CA ASN A 23 4.98 -7.18 -15.89
C ASN A 23 6.26 -6.97 -15.08
N VAL A 24 6.24 -6.08 -14.09
CA VAL A 24 7.42 -5.79 -13.26
C VAL A 24 7.80 -6.96 -12.35
N LEU A 25 6.82 -7.78 -11.94
CA LEU A 25 7.03 -8.94 -11.08
C LEU A 25 7.43 -10.21 -11.85
N ASN A 26 7.48 -10.16 -13.19
CA ASN A 26 7.88 -11.30 -13.99
C ASN A 26 9.37 -11.66 -13.77
N SER A 27 9.65 -12.95 -13.61
CA SER A 27 10.98 -13.51 -13.35
C SER A 27 11.17 -14.80 -14.14
N ASP A 28 12.40 -15.22 -14.33
CA ASP A 28 12.76 -16.55 -14.86
C ASP A 28 12.69 -17.67 -13.79
N ILE A 29 12.51 -17.28 -12.52
CA ILE A 29 12.39 -18.21 -11.39
C ILE A 29 10.92 -18.64 -11.24
N SER A 30 10.62 -19.90 -11.56
CA SER A 30 9.25 -20.43 -11.56
C SER A 30 8.56 -20.34 -10.17
N LEU A 31 9.30 -20.61 -9.10
CA LEU A 31 8.78 -20.49 -7.73
C LEU A 31 8.35 -19.05 -7.42
N LEU A 32 9.15 -18.06 -7.82
CA LEU A 32 8.85 -16.65 -7.60
C LEU A 32 7.62 -16.23 -8.41
N ASN A 33 7.52 -16.64 -9.68
CA ASN A 33 6.36 -16.34 -10.52
C ASN A 33 5.06 -16.94 -9.97
N SER A 34 5.08 -18.20 -9.51
CA SER A 34 3.90 -18.83 -8.92
C SER A 34 3.47 -18.16 -7.63
N THR A 35 4.42 -17.76 -6.80
CA THR A 35 4.15 -17.02 -5.55
C THR A 35 3.59 -15.63 -5.85
N ASN A 36 4.19 -14.89 -6.78
CA ASN A 36 3.70 -13.57 -7.22
C ASN A 36 2.25 -13.65 -7.75
N ALA A 37 1.95 -14.65 -8.59
CA ALA A 37 0.60 -14.85 -9.11
C ALA A 37 -0.41 -15.17 -8.00
N SER A 38 -0.02 -15.96 -6.99
CA SER A 38 -0.84 -16.26 -5.82
C SER A 38 -1.15 -14.99 -5.01
N ILE A 39 -0.16 -14.15 -4.73
CA ILE A 39 -0.35 -12.90 -3.99
C ILE A 39 -1.26 -11.95 -4.78
N LEU A 40 -0.99 -11.72 -6.07
CA LEU A 40 -1.81 -10.85 -6.92
C LEU A 40 -3.28 -11.29 -6.99
N SER A 41 -3.54 -12.60 -7.04
CA SER A 41 -4.91 -13.13 -7.05
C SER A 41 -5.67 -12.90 -5.73
N ASN A 42 -4.95 -12.60 -4.64
CA ASN A 42 -5.47 -12.40 -3.29
C ASN A 42 -5.35 -10.95 -2.79
N SER A 43 -5.01 -10.00 -3.65
CA SER A 43 -4.65 -8.62 -3.30
C SER A 43 -5.80 -7.74 -2.73
N GLY A 44 -6.99 -8.28 -2.54
CA GLY A 44 -8.10 -7.56 -1.89
C GLY A 44 -8.67 -6.39 -2.70
N LYS A 45 -9.04 -5.31 -2.02
CA LYS A 45 -9.72 -4.17 -2.64
C LYS A 45 -8.81 -3.30 -3.51
N GLN A 46 -7.51 -3.28 -3.22
CA GLN A 46 -6.49 -2.45 -3.88
C GLN A 46 -6.84 -0.95 -3.84
N LEU A 47 -7.12 -0.44 -2.64
CA LEU A 47 -7.58 0.94 -2.45
C LEU A 47 -6.54 1.99 -2.85
N ARG A 48 -5.25 1.71 -2.62
CA ARG A 48 -4.17 2.66 -2.91
C ARG A 48 -4.07 2.99 -4.39
N PRO A 49 -3.99 2.02 -5.31
CA PRO A 49 -4.01 2.34 -6.74
C PRO A 49 -5.34 2.95 -7.22
N LEU A 50 -6.48 2.56 -6.65
CA LEU A 50 -7.77 3.21 -6.97
C LEU A 50 -7.74 4.70 -6.63
N LEU A 51 -7.27 5.03 -5.42
CA LEU A 51 -7.18 6.42 -4.95
C LEU A 51 -6.16 7.23 -5.76
N ALA A 52 -5.00 6.65 -6.11
CA ALA A 52 -4.00 7.30 -6.95
C ALA A 52 -4.59 7.68 -8.32
N LEU A 53 -5.25 6.75 -8.99
CA LEU A 53 -5.88 7.00 -10.29
C LEU A 53 -7.00 8.05 -10.20
N MET A 54 -7.85 7.96 -9.18
CA MET A 54 -8.92 8.94 -8.95
C MET A 54 -8.36 10.32 -8.64
N MET A 55 -7.28 10.40 -7.85
CA MET A 55 -6.62 11.66 -7.52
C MET A 55 -6.00 12.32 -8.75
N ALA A 56 -5.29 11.57 -9.59
CA ALA A 56 -4.75 12.09 -10.84
C ALA A 56 -5.85 12.66 -11.75
N ARG A 57 -6.96 11.93 -11.90
CA ARG A 57 -8.13 12.42 -12.67
C ARG A 57 -8.78 13.65 -12.05
N ALA A 58 -8.89 13.70 -10.72
CA ALA A 58 -9.45 14.87 -10.04
C ALA A 58 -8.58 16.12 -10.23
N CYS A 59 -7.25 15.97 -10.28
CA CYS A 59 -6.31 17.08 -10.49
C CYS A 59 -6.21 17.54 -11.94
N SER A 60 -6.29 16.62 -12.92
CA SER A 60 -6.01 16.90 -14.33
C SER A 60 -7.25 16.92 -15.23
N GLY A 61 -8.32 16.25 -14.84
CA GLY A 61 -9.47 15.96 -15.70
C GLY A 61 -9.17 14.95 -16.83
N MET A 62 -7.98 14.35 -16.86
CA MET A 62 -7.49 13.50 -17.94
C MET A 62 -7.32 12.04 -17.48
N PRO A 63 -7.25 11.07 -18.41
CA PRO A 63 -6.80 9.72 -18.11
C PRO A 63 -5.40 9.69 -17.45
N ALA A 64 -5.09 8.61 -16.76
CA ALA A 64 -3.82 8.46 -16.07
C ALA A 64 -2.62 8.48 -17.05
N SER A 65 -1.58 9.22 -16.70
CA SER A 65 -0.29 9.15 -17.41
C SER A 65 0.44 7.84 -17.11
N GLU A 66 1.47 7.50 -17.89
CA GLU A 66 2.33 6.35 -17.60
C GLU A 66 2.96 6.46 -16.21
N ALA A 67 3.40 7.65 -15.82
CA ALA A 67 3.96 7.91 -14.49
C ALA A 67 2.91 7.65 -13.39
N THR A 68 1.66 8.12 -13.57
CA THR A 68 0.56 7.84 -12.64
C THR A 68 0.34 6.33 -12.46
N VAL A 69 0.30 5.58 -13.56
CA VAL A 69 0.12 4.12 -13.55
C VAL A 69 1.24 3.44 -12.78
N ARG A 70 2.50 3.82 -13.03
CA ARG A 70 3.67 3.27 -12.34
C ARG A 70 3.65 3.57 -10.84
N TYR A 71 3.32 4.81 -10.44
CA TYR A 71 3.23 5.18 -9.02
C TYR A 71 2.08 4.48 -8.31
N ALA A 72 0.93 4.34 -8.97
CA ALA A 72 -0.21 3.60 -8.43
C ALA A 72 0.14 2.11 -8.21
N ALA A 73 0.80 1.48 -9.18
CA ALA A 73 1.29 0.12 -9.09
C ALA A 73 2.34 -0.03 -7.97
N ALA A 74 3.31 0.88 -7.89
CA ALA A 74 4.33 0.88 -6.85
C ALA A 74 3.73 0.95 -5.44
N GLY A 75 2.74 1.81 -5.21
CA GLY A 75 2.05 1.92 -3.92
C GLY A 75 1.39 0.61 -3.48
N GLU A 76 0.81 -0.16 -4.41
CA GLU A 76 0.22 -1.46 -4.10
C GLU A 76 1.29 -2.55 -3.88
N LEU A 77 2.39 -2.52 -4.65
CA LEU A 77 3.52 -3.43 -4.43
C LEU A 77 4.16 -3.21 -3.06
N LEU A 78 4.39 -1.95 -2.67
CA LEU A 78 4.91 -1.62 -1.34
C LEU A 78 3.98 -2.10 -0.22
N HIS A 79 2.68 -1.90 -0.39
CA HIS A 79 1.71 -2.40 0.59
C HIS A 79 1.77 -3.92 0.74
N ASN A 80 1.83 -4.67 -0.35
CA ASN A 80 1.92 -6.12 -0.26
C ASN A 80 3.29 -6.58 0.28
N ALA A 81 4.38 -5.86 -0.02
CA ALA A 81 5.69 -6.12 0.56
C ALA A 81 5.68 -5.99 2.09
N THR A 82 5.08 -4.92 2.62
CA THR A 82 4.94 -4.76 4.08
C THR A 82 4.09 -5.87 4.68
N LEU A 83 2.97 -6.25 4.05
CA LEU A 83 2.14 -7.35 4.54
C LEU A 83 2.89 -8.70 4.61
N LEU A 84 3.80 -8.96 3.65
CA LEU A 84 4.63 -10.18 3.66
C LEU A 84 5.66 -10.18 4.79
N HIS A 85 6.20 -9.01 5.14
CA HIS A 85 7.10 -8.86 6.28
C HIS A 85 6.32 -8.93 7.61
N ASP A 86 5.17 -8.27 7.70
CA ASP A 86 4.31 -8.28 8.88
C ASP A 86 3.82 -9.70 9.21
N ASP A 87 3.44 -10.50 8.18
CA ASP A 87 3.04 -11.90 8.38
C ASP A 87 4.13 -12.73 9.07
N VAL A 88 5.42 -12.39 8.85
CA VAL A 88 6.54 -13.05 9.54
C VAL A 88 6.75 -12.49 10.94
N ALA A 89 6.68 -11.16 11.10
CA ALA A 89 6.88 -10.50 12.39
C ALA A 89 5.79 -10.88 13.41
N ASP A 90 4.56 -11.03 12.92
CA ASP A 90 3.37 -11.37 13.73
C ASP A 90 3.11 -12.88 13.81
N GLU A 91 3.94 -13.70 13.15
CA GLU A 91 3.74 -15.17 13.02
C GLU A 91 2.32 -15.53 12.53
N SER A 92 1.80 -14.75 11.60
CA SER A 92 0.41 -14.81 11.14
C SER A 92 0.17 -15.95 10.15
N ASP A 93 -0.57 -16.98 10.54
CA ASP A 93 -0.91 -18.11 9.66
C ASP A 93 -1.94 -17.75 8.59
N GLN A 94 -2.81 -16.79 8.85
CA GLN A 94 -3.92 -16.42 7.96
C GLN A 94 -4.07 -14.92 7.81
N ARG A 95 -4.43 -14.50 6.59
CA ARG A 95 -4.83 -13.12 6.26
C ARG A 95 -6.06 -13.13 5.36
N ARG A 96 -7.11 -12.40 5.75
CA ARG A 96 -8.40 -12.35 5.04
C ARG A 96 -9.01 -13.74 4.82
N GLY A 97 -8.87 -14.64 5.82
CA GLY A 97 -9.41 -16.01 5.77
C GLY A 97 -8.64 -16.96 4.83
N LYS A 98 -7.45 -16.57 4.36
CA LYS A 98 -6.58 -17.41 3.52
C LYS A 98 -5.21 -17.60 4.18
N PRO A 99 -4.55 -18.75 3.96
CA PRO A 99 -3.19 -18.95 4.43
C PRO A 99 -2.23 -17.88 3.89
N THR A 100 -1.29 -17.42 4.72
CA THR A 100 -0.23 -16.50 4.34
C THR A 100 0.91 -17.22 3.60
N ILE A 101 1.77 -16.48 2.92
CA ILE A 101 3.01 -17.05 2.34
C ILE A 101 3.91 -17.58 3.44
N TYR A 102 3.97 -16.89 4.60
CA TYR A 102 4.65 -17.37 5.80
C TYR A 102 4.18 -18.78 6.22
N SER A 103 2.87 -18.98 6.33
CA SER A 103 2.29 -20.27 6.72
C SER A 103 2.51 -21.39 5.67
N LEU A 104 2.43 -21.05 4.37
CA LEU A 104 2.55 -22.03 3.29
C LEU A 104 3.98 -22.41 2.96
N MET A 105 4.92 -21.47 3.05
CA MET A 105 6.26 -21.60 2.48
C MET A 105 7.39 -21.24 3.48
N GLY A 106 7.03 -20.83 4.67
CA GLY A 106 7.95 -20.45 5.72
C GLY A 106 8.46 -19.00 5.67
N PRO A 107 9.11 -18.53 6.76
CA PRO A 107 9.53 -17.14 6.93
C PRO A 107 10.53 -16.68 5.86
N ALA A 108 11.46 -17.53 5.46
CA ALA A 108 12.51 -17.17 4.49
C ALA A 108 11.90 -16.79 3.13
N VAL A 109 10.89 -17.52 2.65
CA VAL A 109 10.23 -17.21 1.37
C VAL A 109 9.42 -15.93 1.49
N SER A 110 8.68 -15.75 2.59
CA SER A 110 7.89 -14.52 2.80
C SER A 110 8.76 -13.27 2.81
N VAL A 111 9.89 -13.29 3.53
CA VAL A 111 10.83 -12.16 3.56
C VAL A 111 11.44 -11.89 2.18
N LEU A 112 11.96 -12.91 1.49
CA LEU A 112 12.60 -12.74 0.19
C LEU A 112 11.63 -12.25 -0.89
N VAL A 113 10.38 -12.70 -0.86
CA VAL A 113 9.34 -12.20 -1.77
C VAL A 113 8.96 -10.76 -1.42
N GLY A 114 8.86 -10.42 -0.14
CA GLY A 114 8.65 -9.05 0.33
C GLY A 114 9.73 -8.10 -0.16
N ASP A 115 11.01 -8.47 0.00
CA ASP A 115 12.15 -7.70 -0.50
C ASP A 115 12.11 -7.54 -2.02
N TYR A 116 11.78 -8.62 -2.74
CA TYR A 116 11.62 -8.57 -4.20
C TYR A 116 10.54 -7.57 -4.62
N TRP A 117 9.36 -7.60 -4.00
CA TRP A 117 8.27 -6.68 -4.29
C TRP A 117 8.63 -5.23 -3.97
N LEU A 118 9.36 -5.00 -2.87
CA LEU A 118 9.87 -3.69 -2.49
C LEU A 118 10.81 -3.12 -3.55
N VAL A 119 11.78 -3.93 -4.03
CA VAL A 119 12.70 -3.51 -5.10
C VAL A 119 11.94 -3.24 -6.40
N LYS A 120 10.97 -4.09 -6.77
CA LYS A 120 10.15 -3.90 -7.97
C LYS A 120 9.27 -2.65 -7.92
N ALA A 121 8.79 -2.28 -6.75
CA ALA A 121 8.13 -0.99 -6.55
C ALA A 121 9.09 0.18 -6.79
N MET A 122 10.32 0.10 -6.27
CA MET A 122 11.35 1.13 -6.53
C MET A 122 11.74 1.22 -8.01
N GLU A 123 11.82 0.11 -8.73
CA GLU A 123 12.06 0.11 -10.18
C GLU A 123 10.94 0.86 -10.94
N LEU A 124 9.68 0.69 -10.55
CA LEU A 124 8.56 1.42 -11.14
C LEU A 124 8.67 2.94 -10.89
N ILE A 125 9.00 3.33 -9.65
CA ILE A 125 9.16 4.73 -9.27
C ILE A 125 10.30 5.37 -10.05
N LEU A 126 11.47 4.74 -10.04
CA LEU A 126 12.66 5.23 -10.73
C LEU A 126 12.45 5.34 -12.25
N GLY A 127 11.79 4.34 -12.85
CA GLY A 127 11.50 4.33 -14.28
C GLY A 127 10.49 5.39 -14.73
N ALA A 128 9.76 6.01 -13.79
CA ALA A 128 8.84 7.13 -14.07
C ALA A 128 9.45 8.50 -13.75
N CYS A 129 10.58 8.55 -13.05
CA CYS A 129 11.26 9.79 -12.65
C CYS A 129 12.40 10.09 -13.63
N GLU A 130 12.14 10.84 -14.70
CA GLU A 130 13.21 11.22 -15.66
C GLU A 130 14.23 12.21 -15.06
N SER A 131 13.76 13.22 -14.32
CA SER A 131 14.62 14.24 -13.70
C SER A 131 14.11 14.76 -12.35
N ASP A 132 12.83 14.53 -11.99
CA ASP A 132 12.24 15.01 -10.75
C ASP A 132 12.34 13.95 -9.64
N THR A 133 13.09 14.26 -8.60
CA THR A 133 13.28 13.37 -7.44
C THR A 133 12.17 13.50 -6.38
N LYS A 134 11.13 14.31 -6.60
CA LYS A 134 10.07 14.54 -5.59
C LYS A 134 9.39 13.24 -5.19
N VAL A 135 8.99 12.42 -6.16
CA VAL A 135 8.28 11.16 -5.88
C VAL A 135 9.18 10.14 -5.21
N ILE A 136 10.47 10.09 -5.58
CA ILE A 136 11.46 9.24 -4.89
C ILE A 136 11.55 9.62 -3.42
N LYS A 137 11.61 10.92 -3.10
CA LYS A 137 11.63 11.40 -1.71
C LYS A 137 10.35 11.04 -0.95
N ILE A 138 9.17 11.15 -1.59
CA ILE A 138 7.89 10.76 -1.00
C ILE A 138 7.93 9.28 -0.58
N PHE A 139 8.24 8.38 -1.51
CA PHE A 139 8.25 6.96 -1.22
C PHE A 139 9.38 6.54 -0.27
N SER A 140 10.56 7.16 -0.38
CA SER A 140 11.66 6.93 0.57
C SER A 140 11.27 7.31 2.01
N LYS A 141 10.62 8.48 2.18
CA LYS A 141 10.10 8.88 3.50
C LYS A 141 9.04 7.90 3.99
N THR A 142 8.11 7.49 3.12
CA THR A 142 7.05 6.54 3.47
C THR A 142 7.61 5.21 3.94
N LEU A 143 8.66 4.69 3.29
CA LEU A 143 9.32 3.46 3.74
C LEU A 143 9.94 3.60 5.13
N SER A 144 10.54 4.76 5.42
CA SER A 144 11.03 5.08 6.75
C SER A 144 9.88 5.13 7.77
N ASP A 145 8.79 5.83 7.43
CA ASP A 145 7.61 5.96 8.29
C ASP A 145 7.01 4.57 8.61
N LEU A 146 6.87 3.70 7.60
CA LEU A 146 6.36 2.34 7.79
C LEU A 146 7.21 1.54 8.79
N ALA A 147 8.53 1.53 8.61
CA ALA A 147 9.44 0.83 9.52
C ALA A 147 9.42 1.43 10.94
N GLU A 148 9.44 2.76 11.06
CA GLU A 148 9.36 3.45 12.34
C GLU A 148 8.01 3.19 13.05
N GLY A 149 6.92 3.10 12.31
CA GLY A 149 5.59 2.79 12.84
C GLY A 149 5.53 1.40 13.47
N GLU A 150 6.08 0.38 12.78
CA GLU A 150 6.18 -0.98 13.32
C GLU A 150 7.05 -1.02 14.58
N MET A 151 8.23 -0.38 14.56
CA MET A 151 9.12 -0.35 15.71
C MET A 151 8.51 0.39 16.90
N LEU A 152 7.79 1.50 16.66
CA LEU A 152 7.11 2.23 17.73
C LEU A 152 5.97 1.40 18.33
N GLN A 153 5.18 0.71 17.50
CA GLN A 153 4.13 -0.19 17.98
C GLN A 153 4.70 -1.30 18.88
N LEU A 154 5.78 -1.96 18.45
CA LEU A 154 6.45 -2.99 19.25
C LEU A 154 6.98 -2.44 20.59
N GLN A 155 7.62 -1.26 20.57
CA GLN A 155 8.10 -0.60 21.77
C GLN A 155 6.95 -0.30 22.74
N LYS A 156 5.84 0.25 22.25
CA LYS A 156 4.69 0.63 23.08
C LYS A 156 3.92 -0.58 23.59
N ALA A 157 3.85 -1.67 22.81
CA ALA A 157 3.30 -2.93 23.28
C ALA A 157 4.10 -3.53 24.45
N GLN A 158 5.43 -3.37 24.45
CA GLN A 158 6.29 -3.83 25.55
C GLN A 158 6.20 -2.97 26.80
N SER A 159 6.12 -1.63 26.65
CA SER A 159 6.06 -0.69 27.78
C SER A 159 4.68 -0.56 28.38
N GLY A 160 3.61 -0.77 27.59
CA GLY A 160 2.23 -0.64 28.05
C GLY A 160 1.78 0.78 28.34
N ASP A 161 2.51 1.81 27.85
CA ASP A 161 2.30 3.22 28.13
C ASP A 161 1.85 4.03 26.90
N THR A 162 1.13 3.39 25.97
CA THR A 162 0.63 4.03 24.74
C THR A 162 -0.35 5.17 25.09
N ASP A 163 -0.04 6.39 24.68
CA ASP A 163 -0.96 7.52 24.74
C ASP A 163 -1.64 7.78 23.37
N GLU A 164 -2.55 8.75 23.32
CA GLU A 164 -3.27 9.11 22.10
C GLU A 164 -2.33 9.62 20.99
N GLN A 165 -1.28 10.34 21.33
CA GLN A 165 -0.31 10.87 20.36
C GLN A 165 0.52 9.73 19.75
N ASP A 166 0.96 8.79 20.59
CA ASP A 166 1.64 7.58 20.15
C ASP A 166 0.74 6.77 19.21
N TYR A 167 -0.52 6.57 19.56
CA TYR A 167 -1.48 5.85 18.73
C TYR A 167 -1.67 6.51 17.37
N ILE A 168 -1.92 7.81 17.33
CA ILE A 168 -2.07 8.56 16.06
C ILE A 168 -0.80 8.49 15.22
N ARG A 169 0.38 8.58 15.84
CA ARG A 169 1.66 8.43 15.14
C ARG A 169 1.82 7.03 14.55
N ILE A 170 1.50 5.98 15.30
CA ILE A 170 1.57 4.59 14.83
C ILE A 170 0.67 4.39 13.63
N ILE A 171 -0.62 4.76 13.71
CA ILE A 171 -1.57 4.53 12.61
C ILE A 171 -1.30 5.41 11.39
N TYR A 172 -0.73 6.61 11.58
CA TYR A 172 -0.24 7.41 10.47
C TYR A 172 0.91 6.68 9.77
N ASN A 173 1.95 6.31 10.51
CA ASN A 173 3.14 5.68 9.96
C ASN A 173 2.82 4.36 9.26
N LYS A 174 2.04 3.48 9.87
CA LYS A 174 1.72 2.15 9.34
C LYS A 174 0.71 2.16 8.18
N THR A 175 -0.22 3.12 8.17
CA THR A 175 -1.36 3.09 7.25
C THR A 175 -1.50 4.37 6.43
N ALA A 176 -1.62 5.53 7.06
CA ALA A 176 -1.94 6.78 6.37
C ALA A 176 -0.79 7.27 5.48
N SER A 177 0.46 7.05 5.85
CA SER A 177 1.66 7.46 5.10
C SER A 177 1.68 6.92 3.67
N LEU A 178 1.27 5.65 3.47
CA LEU A 178 1.23 5.04 2.15
C LEU A 178 0.00 5.48 1.33
N PHE A 179 -1.12 5.84 1.98
CA PHE A 179 -2.24 6.53 1.30
C PHE A 179 -1.80 7.92 0.82
N GLU A 180 -1.08 8.67 1.68
CA GLU A 180 -0.50 9.96 1.33
C GLU A 180 0.45 9.83 0.14
N ALA A 181 1.40 8.89 0.20
CA ALA A 181 2.34 8.65 -0.90
C ALA A 181 1.63 8.36 -2.23
N ALA A 182 0.61 7.50 -2.22
CA ALA A 182 -0.15 7.15 -3.41
C ALA A 182 -0.89 8.36 -4.01
N CYS A 183 -1.56 9.16 -3.19
CA CYS A 183 -2.33 10.31 -3.67
C CYS A 183 -1.43 11.49 -4.09
N VAL A 184 -0.39 11.81 -3.30
CA VAL A 184 0.49 12.94 -3.61
C VAL A 184 1.37 12.63 -4.82
N SER A 185 1.90 11.39 -4.97
CA SER A 185 2.66 11.02 -6.16
C SER A 185 1.80 11.06 -7.43
N ALA A 186 0.52 10.69 -7.32
CA ALA A 186 -0.43 10.81 -8.42
C ALA A 186 -0.69 12.28 -8.80
N ALA A 187 -0.83 13.19 -7.82
CA ALA A 187 -0.95 14.62 -8.09
C ALA A 187 0.32 15.20 -8.74
N VAL A 188 1.51 14.78 -8.27
CA VAL A 188 2.81 15.16 -8.88
C VAL A 188 2.90 14.67 -10.33
N SER A 189 2.45 13.45 -10.64
CA SER A 189 2.54 12.86 -11.99
C SER A 189 1.73 13.59 -13.06
N VAL A 190 0.80 14.44 -12.66
CA VAL A 190 -0.02 15.27 -13.54
C VAL A 190 0.28 16.78 -13.38
N GLU A 191 1.41 17.11 -12.78
CA GLU A 191 1.87 18.50 -12.56
C GLU A 191 0.83 19.38 -11.85
N ALA A 192 0.12 18.79 -10.88
CA ALA A 192 -0.90 19.50 -10.12
C ALA A 192 -0.31 20.71 -9.38
N SER A 193 -1.13 21.76 -9.18
CA SER A 193 -0.70 22.92 -8.40
C SER A 193 -0.41 22.56 -6.95
N GLU A 194 0.41 23.36 -6.26
CA GLU A 194 0.70 23.18 -4.83
C GLU A 194 -0.58 23.09 -3.97
N ALA A 195 -1.63 23.84 -4.33
CA ALA A 195 -2.91 23.79 -3.64
C ALA A 195 -3.59 22.42 -3.80
N TYR A 196 -3.57 21.84 -5.00
CA TYR A 196 -4.09 20.49 -5.23
C TYR A 196 -3.26 19.41 -4.56
N MET A 197 -1.92 19.55 -4.57
CA MET A 197 -1.02 18.62 -3.86
C MET A 197 -1.27 18.65 -2.33
N ALA A 198 -1.47 19.84 -1.74
CA ALA A 198 -1.83 19.99 -0.34
C ALA A 198 -3.18 19.33 -0.03
N ALA A 199 -4.21 19.60 -0.84
CA ALA A 199 -5.53 18.99 -0.67
C ALA A 199 -5.48 17.44 -0.83
N ALA A 200 -4.68 16.93 -1.76
CA ALA A 200 -4.48 15.49 -1.94
C ALA A 200 -3.85 14.85 -0.70
N ARG A 201 -2.86 15.53 -0.09
CA ARG A 201 -2.25 15.11 1.16
C ARG A 201 -3.25 15.06 2.30
N ASP A 202 -3.96 16.18 2.55
CA ASP A 202 -4.91 16.29 3.65
C ASP A 202 -6.03 15.24 3.54
N TYR A 203 -6.53 15.03 2.34
CA TYR A 203 -7.52 13.99 2.06
C TYR A 203 -6.98 12.60 2.35
N ALA A 204 -5.79 12.26 1.83
CA ALA A 204 -5.20 10.93 1.97
C ALA A 204 -4.85 10.60 3.42
N VAL A 205 -4.29 11.55 4.16
CA VAL A 205 -3.97 11.40 5.59
C VAL A 205 -5.25 11.19 6.39
N SER A 206 -6.25 12.05 6.21
CA SER A 206 -7.53 11.92 6.91
C SER A 206 -8.23 10.59 6.62
N LEU A 207 -8.22 10.16 5.36
CA LEU A 207 -8.79 8.87 4.96
C LEU A 207 -8.03 7.71 5.58
N GLY A 208 -6.69 7.74 5.55
CA GLY A 208 -5.85 6.68 6.08
C GLY A 208 -6.01 6.50 7.59
N LEU A 209 -6.05 7.62 8.34
CA LEU A 209 -6.30 7.61 9.78
C LEU A 209 -7.71 7.06 10.09
N ALA A 210 -8.75 7.58 9.41
CA ALA A 210 -10.11 7.11 9.59
C ALA A 210 -10.29 5.62 9.23
N PHE A 211 -9.56 5.15 8.21
CA PHE A 211 -9.56 3.75 7.80
C PHE A 211 -9.01 2.85 8.92
N GLN A 212 -7.85 3.21 9.48
CA GLN A 212 -7.22 2.42 10.55
C GLN A 212 -8.05 2.46 11.84
N ILE A 213 -8.51 3.65 12.27
CA ILE A 213 -9.38 3.77 13.45
C ILE A 213 -10.62 2.89 13.32
N LYS A 214 -11.22 2.85 12.12
CA LYS A 214 -12.38 1.99 11.87
C LYS A 214 -12.03 0.51 11.96
N ASP A 215 -10.90 0.10 11.41
CA ASP A 215 -10.45 -1.31 11.50
C ASP A 215 -10.21 -1.70 12.95
N ASP A 216 -9.55 -0.87 13.75
CA ASP A 216 -9.28 -1.12 15.17
C ASP A 216 -10.59 -1.21 15.98
N ILE A 217 -11.57 -0.33 15.73
CA ILE A 217 -12.89 -0.40 16.38
C ILE A 217 -13.58 -1.73 16.05
N LEU A 218 -13.50 -2.21 14.81
CA LEU A 218 -14.10 -3.47 14.40
C LEU A 218 -13.41 -4.68 15.05
N ASP A 219 -12.09 -4.63 15.20
CA ASP A 219 -11.33 -5.65 15.90
C ASP A 219 -11.71 -5.72 17.38
N TYR A 220 -11.87 -4.59 18.07
CA TYR A 220 -12.35 -4.53 19.47
C TYR A 220 -13.81 -4.93 19.64
N ALA A 221 -14.68 -4.59 18.68
CA ALA A 221 -16.11 -4.88 18.77
C ALA A 221 -16.45 -6.37 18.57
N GLY A 222 -15.47 -7.23 18.27
CA GLY A 222 -15.64 -8.67 18.20
C GLY A 222 -16.62 -9.16 17.12
N THR A 223 -16.77 -8.41 16.03
CA THR A 223 -17.59 -8.87 14.91
C THR A 223 -16.84 -9.92 14.10
N ALA A 224 -17.30 -11.16 14.17
CA ALA A 224 -16.76 -12.35 13.47
C ALA A 224 -16.66 -12.19 11.93
N SER A 225 -17.01 -11.03 11.38
CA SER A 225 -16.99 -10.73 9.94
C SER A 225 -15.65 -10.26 9.41
N VAL A 226 -14.65 -9.98 10.25
CA VAL A 226 -13.40 -9.31 9.83
C VAL A 226 -12.26 -10.29 9.51
N GLY A 227 -12.41 -11.59 9.81
CA GLY A 227 -11.46 -12.63 9.37
C GLY A 227 -10.07 -12.57 10.01
N LYS A 228 -9.93 -11.86 11.15
CA LYS A 228 -8.74 -11.92 12.02
C LYS A 228 -9.09 -12.60 13.35
N PRO A 229 -8.14 -13.32 13.98
CA PRO A 229 -8.30 -13.72 15.39
C PRO A 229 -8.46 -12.48 16.25
N LEU A 230 -9.38 -12.51 17.20
CA LEU A 230 -9.60 -11.44 18.16
C LEU A 230 -8.48 -11.41 19.21
N GLY A 231 -7.94 -10.26 19.50
CA GLY A 231 -7.07 -10.00 20.63
C GLY A 231 -5.62 -9.89 20.33
#